data_092b30ac1aaee75b2c3996efb59e08b5
#
_entry.id   092b30ac1aaee75b2c3996efb59e08b5
#
_cell.length_a   1.000
_cell.length_b   1.000
_cell.length_c   1.000
_cell.angle_alpha   90.00
_cell.angle_beta   90.00
_cell.angle_gamma   90.00
#
_symmetry.space_group_name_H-M   'P 1'
#
loop_
_entity.id
_entity.type
_entity.pdbx_description
1 polymer ?
#
loop_
_entity_poly.entity_id
_entity_poly.type
_entity_poly.pdbx_seq_one_letter_code
_entity_poly.pdbx_strand_id
1 'polypeptide(L)'
;MTTSTASARDIIRQTFEASQAGSIHFGQVIGALMGVDVESYFVDYRTREVTYYFPNDETFSLQYAAEQEVFGDAFVQADVKAAIVGAQKGEVMYPEFKKLTQKAGCVGYFVWIKGRHVSYLGRKGETHLEHFPN
;
A
#
# COMPACT_ATOMS: atom_id res chain seq x y z
N MET A 1 -5.54 26.71 -11.98
CA MET A 1 -6.39 25.64 -12.48
C MET A 1 -6.05 24.34 -11.80
N THR A 2 -7.06 23.64 -11.38
CA THR A 2 -6.84 22.35 -10.72
C THR A 2 -6.61 21.26 -11.75
N THR A 3 -5.80 20.28 -11.37
CA THR A 3 -5.66 19.06 -12.16
C THR A 3 -7.04 18.41 -12.27
N SER A 4 -7.37 17.95 -13.45
CA SER A 4 -8.61 17.24 -13.67
C SER A 4 -8.67 15.99 -12.78
N THR A 5 -9.81 15.77 -12.12
CA THR A 5 -10.02 14.56 -11.32
C THR A 5 -9.84 13.31 -12.17
N ALA A 6 -10.25 13.34 -13.45
CA ALA A 6 -10.06 12.23 -14.37
C ALA A 6 -8.56 11.95 -14.59
N SER A 7 -7.78 13.02 -14.76
CA SER A 7 -6.34 12.88 -14.95
C SER A 7 -5.66 12.30 -13.71
N ALA A 8 -6.05 12.75 -12.52
CA ALA A 8 -5.53 12.22 -11.27
C ALA A 8 -5.87 10.73 -11.13
N ARG A 9 -7.10 10.35 -11.45
CA ARG A 9 -7.53 8.94 -11.40
C ARG A 9 -6.76 8.08 -12.38
N ASP A 10 -6.46 8.60 -13.56
CA ASP A 10 -5.66 7.88 -14.56
C ASP A 10 -4.26 7.60 -14.04
N ILE A 11 -3.62 8.58 -13.42
CA ILE A 11 -2.29 8.41 -12.82
C ILE A 11 -2.34 7.39 -11.69
N ILE A 12 -3.35 7.46 -10.84
CA ILE A 12 -3.53 6.52 -9.73
C ILE A 12 -3.69 5.10 -10.30
N ARG A 13 -4.52 4.92 -11.32
CA ARG A 13 -4.75 3.61 -11.93
C ARG A 13 -3.49 3.04 -12.56
N GLN A 14 -2.73 3.87 -13.28
CA GLN A 14 -1.47 3.45 -13.89
C GLN A 14 -0.47 3.02 -12.83
N THR A 15 -0.36 3.80 -11.75
CA THR A 15 0.54 3.51 -10.64
C THR A 15 0.14 2.20 -9.95
N PHE A 16 -1.16 2.04 -9.72
CA PHE A 16 -1.72 0.82 -9.13
C PHE A 16 -1.38 -0.40 -9.98
N GLU A 17 -1.60 -0.34 -11.28
CA GLU A 17 -1.34 -1.46 -12.18
C GLU A 17 0.14 -1.80 -12.23
N ALA A 18 1.01 -0.80 -12.28
CA ALA A 18 2.45 -1.01 -12.28
C ALA A 18 2.92 -1.67 -10.98
N SER A 19 2.37 -1.24 -9.85
CA SER A 19 2.68 -1.82 -8.55
C SER A 19 2.22 -3.28 -8.47
N GLN A 20 0.99 -3.56 -8.91
CA GLN A 20 0.45 -4.92 -8.90
C GLN A 20 1.25 -5.85 -9.82
N ALA A 21 1.81 -5.32 -10.89
CA ALA A 21 2.67 -6.08 -11.80
C ALA A 21 4.09 -6.27 -11.27
N GLY A 22 4.46 -5.59 -10.18
CA GLY A 22 5.79 -5.66 -9.62
C GLY A 22 6.83 -4.90 -10.42
N SER A 23 6.42 -3.88 -11.20
CA SER A 23 7.33 -3.17 -12.10
C SER A 23 7.86 -1.85 -11.53
N ILE A 24 7.38 -1.41 -10.37
CA ILE A 24 7.86 -0.20 -9.72
C ILE A 24 8.05 -0.43 -8.23
N HIS A 25 8.87 0.42 -7.62
CA HIS A 25 9.17 0.37 -6.19
C HIS A 25 8.25 1.32 -5.41
N PHE A 26 8.20 1.13 -4.10
CA PHE A 26 7.35 1.93 -3.22
C PHE A 26 7.60 3.43 -3.35
N GLY A 27 8.88 3.85 -3.43
CA GLY A 27 9.20 5.26 -3.59
C GLY A 27 8.60 5.88 -4.84
N GLN A 28 8.54 5.10 -5.93
CA GLN A 28 7.93 5.55 -7.18
C GLN A 28 6.41 5.67 -7.03
N VAL A 29 5.79 4.74 -6.30
CA VAL A 29 4.35 4.82 -5.99
C VAL A 29 4.06 6.12 -5.24
N ILE A 30 4.82 6.38 -4.17
CA ILE A 30 4.61 7.57 -3.34
C ILE A 30 4.80 8.85 -4.16
N GLY A 31 5.86 8.93 -4.97
CA GLY A 31 6.11 10.09 -5.81
C GLY A 31 4.97 10.37 -6.78
N ALA A 32 4.44 9.33 -7.43
CA ALA A 32 3.33 9.48 -8.37
C ALA A 32 2.06 9.95 -7.66
N LEU A 33 1.76 9.38 -6.49
CA LEU A 33 0.55 9.75 -5.74
C LEU A 33 0.64 11.16 -5.18
N MET A 34 1.82 11.57 -4.71
CA MET A 34 2.04 12.95 -4.27
C MET A 34 1.80 13.93 -5.41
N GLY A 35 2.21 13.57 -6.62
CA GLY A 35 2.04 14.42 -7.80
C GLY A 35 0.59 14.69 -8.18
N VAL A 36 -0.36 13.86 -7.71
CA VAL A 36 -1.79 14.05 -7.94
C VAL A 36 -2.56 14.31 -6.65
N ASP A 37 -1.83 14.73 -5.62
CA ASP A 37 -2.38 15.24 -4.36
C ASP A 37 -3.12 14.20 -3.51
N VAL A 38 -2.74 12.94 -3.59
CA VAL A 38 -3.23 11.91 -2.67
C VAL A 38 -2.57 12.13 -1.32
N GLU A 39 -3.36 12.23 -0.25
CA GLU A 39 -2.78 12.43 1.08
C GLU A 39 -2.53 11.13 1.83
N SER A 40 -3.31 10.08 1.53
CA SER A 40 -3.17 8.77 2.17
C SER A 40 -3.91 7.73 1.36
N TYR A 41 -3.62 6.44 1.62
CA TYR A 41 -4.41 5.38 1.02
C TYR A 41 -4.40 4.15 1.94
N PHE A 42 -5.48 3.38 1.85
CA PHE A 42 -5.65 2.15 2.63
C PHE A 42 -5.72 0.94 1.70
N VAL A 43 -4.93 -0.08 2.01
CA VAL A 43 -4.96 -1.35 1.29
C VAL A 43 -5.61 -2.39 2.19
N ASP A 44 -6.74 -2.93 1.76
CA ASP A 44 -7.42 -4.00 2.47
C ASP A 44 -7.15 -5.31 1.74
N TYR A 45 -6.35 -6.17 2.35
CA TYR A 45 -5.98 -7.45 1.73
C TYR A 45 -7.16 -8.41 1.64
N ARG A 46 -8.13 -8.28 2.55
CA ARG A 46 -9.26 -9.22 2.60
C ARG A 46 -10.30 -8.91 1.53
N THR A 47 -10.60 -7.63 1.31
CA THR A 47 -11.51 -7.22 0.24
C THR A 47 -10.79 -7.06 -1.09
N ARG A 48 -9.46 -6.96 -1.07
CA ARG A 48 -8.61 -6.69 -2.24
C ARG A 48 -8.96 -5.35 -2.87
N GLU A 49 -9.20 -4.37 -2.00
CA GLU A 49 -9.53 -3.02 -2.41
C GLU A 49 -8.49 -2.04 -1.88
N VAL A 50 -8.14 -1.05 -2.70
CA VAL A 50 -7.27 0.05 -2.31
C VAL A 50 -8.09 1.32 -2.43
N THR A 51 -8.15 2.10 -1.34
CA THR A 51 -8.90 3.36 -1.31
C THR A 51 -7.93 4.52 -1.13
N TYR A 52 -7.99 5.49 -2.03
CA TYR A 52 -7.13 6.67 -2.03
C TYR A 52 -7.94 7.85 -1.52
N TYR A 53 -7.33 8.66 -0.65
CA TYR A 53 -7.98 9.80 0.01
C TYR A 53 -7.30 11.10 -0.41
N PHE A 54 -8.12 12.09 -0.74
CA PHE A 54 -7.65 13.42 -1.15
C PHE A 54 -7.93 14.43 -0.03
N PRO A 55 -7.17 15.55 0.02
CA PRO A 55 -7.36 16.57 1.07
C PRO A 55 -8.76 17.19 1.11
N ASN A 56 -9.50 17.15 -0.02
CA ASN A 56 -10.86 17.66 -0.06
C ASN A 56 -11.91 16.64 0.37
N ASP A 57 -11.46 15.52 0.95
CA ASP A 57 -12.27 14.40 1.44
C ASP A 57 -12.90 13.54 0.35
N GLU A 58 -12.55 13.77 -0.92
CA GLU A 58 -12.90 12.84 -1.99
C GLU A 58 -12.10 11.56 -1.87
N THR A 59 -12.69 10.48 -2.37
CA THR A 59 -12.03 9.15 -2.36
C THR A 59 -12.11 8.51 -3.73
N PHE A 60 -11.19 7.60 -3.99
CA PHE A 60 -11.17 6.81 -5.22
C PHE A 60 -10.68 5.41 -4.87
N SER A 61 -11.45 4.39 -5.26
CA SER A 61 -11.13 3.00 -4.90
C SER A 61 -10.89 2.16 -6.14
N LEU A 62 -9.94 1.23 -6.03
CA LEU A 62 -9.65 0.24 -7.08
C LEU A 62 -9.61 -1.14 -6.44
N GLN A 63 -10.04 -2.15 -7.20
CA GLN A 63 -9.93 -3.55 -6.76
C GLN A 63 -8.95 -4.29 -7.64
N TYR A 64 -8.29 -5.30 -7.06
CA TYR A 64 -7.42 -6.19 -7.81
C TYR A 64 -7.95 -7.63 -7.68
N ALA A 65 -7.68 -8.44 -8.71
CA ALA A 65 -8.22 -9.79 -8.82
C ALA A 65 -7.12 -10.84 -8.70
N ALA A 66 -6.27 -10.71 -7.70
CA ALA A 66 -5.23 -11.69 -7.47
C ALA A 66 -5.76 -12.83 -6.61
N GLU A 67 -5.11 -13.99 -6.69
CA GLU A 67 -5.39 -15.08 -5.77
C GLU A 67 -5.14 -14.62 -4.36
N GLN A 68 -6.04 -14.97 -3.46
CA GLN A 68 -5.90 -14.60 -2.06
C GLN A 68 -5.03 -15.62 -1.35
N GLU A 69 -3.95 -15.13 -0.72
CA GLU A 69 -3.09 -15.98 0.08
C GLU A 69 -3.75 -16.32 1.41
N VAL A 70 -3.26 -17.36 2.05
CA VAL A 70 -3.72 -17.70 3.40
C VAL A 70 -3.11 -16.71 4.38
N PHE A 71 -3.97 -16.08 5.17
CA PHE A 71 -3.52 -15.15 6.21
C PHE A 71 -2.99 -15.94 7.41
N GLY A 72 -1.84 -15.53 7.95
CA GLY A 72 -1.33 -16.09 9.19
C GLY A 72 -2.27 -15.77 10.35
N ASP A 73 -2.38 -16.70 11.30
CA ASP A 73 -3.28 -16.54 12.45
C ASP A 73 -2.78 -15.46 13.40
N ALA A 74 -1.47 -15.39 13.57
CA ALA A 74 -0.84 -14.43 14.47
C ALA A 74 -0.14 -13.35 13.67
N PHE A 75 -0.14 -12.12 14.20
CA PHE A 75 0.59 -11.01 13.60
C PHE A 75 2.05 -11.12 14.05
N VAL A 76 2.94 -11.51 13.14
CA VAL A 76 4.36 -11.69 13.43
C VAL A 76 5.12 -10.45 12.97
N GLN A 77 5.33 -9.51 13.89
CA GLN A 77 5.93 -8.22 13.57
C GLN A 77 7.31 -8.35 12.92
N ALA A 78 8.13 -9.30 13.37
CA ALA A 78 9.46 -9.51 12.80
C ALA A 78 9.40 -9.90 11.32
N ASP A 79 8.41 -10.69 10.94
CA ASP A 79 8.24 -11.10 9.54
C ASP A 79 7.70 -9.96 8.68
N VAL A 80 6.81 -9.14 9.23
CA VAL A 80 6.37 -7.91 8.55
C VAL A 80 7.57 -7.01 8.30
N LYS A 81 8.39 -6.80 9.32
CA LYS A 81 9.58 -5.96 9.21
C LYS A 81 10.57 -6.52 8.18
N ALA A 82 10.75 -7.83 8.15
CA ALA A 82 11.65 -8.46 7.17
C ALA A 82 11.18 -8.20 5.73
N ALA A 83 9.87 -8.28 5.49
CA ALA A 83 9.31 -7.98 4.16
C ALA A 83 9.55 -6.52 3.79
N ILE A 84 9.38 -5.61 4.75
CA ILE A 84 9.61 -4.18 4.54
C ILE A 84 11.07 -3.92 4.17
N VAL A 85 12.00 -4.51 4.91
CA VAL A 85 13.44 -4.36 4.64
C VAL A 85 13.78 -4.88 3.25
N GLY A 86 13.23 -6.04 2.88
CA GLY A 86 13.42 -6.60 1.54
C GLY A 86 12.91 -5.67 0.44
N ALA A 87 11.77 -5.04 0.67
CA ALA A 87 11.21 -4.07 -0.28
C ALA A 87 12.10 -2.81 -0.38
N GLN A 88 12.61 -2.33 0.75
CA GLN A 88 13.48 -1.17 0.79
C GLN A 88 14.79 -1.41 0.05
N LYS A 89 15.29 -2.64 0.09
CA LYS A 89 16.51 -3.04 -0.62
C LYS A 89 16.28 -3.33 -2.10
N GLY A 90 15.03 -3.31 -2.56
CA GLY A 90 14.68 -3.65 -3.93
C GLY A 90 14.71 -5.15 -4.21
N GLU A 91 14.79 -5.98 -3.19
CA GLU A 91 14.84 -7.45 -3.32
C GLU A 91 13.46 -8.07 -3.38
N VAL A 92 12.45 -7.38 -2.83
CA VAL A 92 11.07 -7.85 -2.76
C VAL A 92 10.19 -6.84 -3.48
N MET A 93 9.55 -7.26 -4.56
CA MET A 93 8.58 -6.43 -5.27
C MET A 93 7.20 -6.64 -4.69
N TYR A 94 6.24 -5.81 -5.08
CA TYR A 94 4.95 -5.76 -4.40
C TYR A 94 4.17 -7.08 -4.40
N PRO A 95 4.10 -7.86 -5.49
CA PRO A 95 3.38 -9.14 -5.43
C PRO A 95 3.90 -10.08 -4.34
N GLU A 96 5.22 -10.17 -4.20
CA GLU A 96 5.83 -10.99 -3.16
C GLU A 96 5.64 -10.36 -1.78
N PHE A 97 5.73 -9.03 -1.70
CA PHE A 97 5.51 -8.30 -0.45
C PHE A 97 4.13 -8.59 0.12
N LYS A 98 3.10 -8.61 -0.74
CA LYS A 98 1.73 -8.95 -0.31
C LYS A 98 1.68 -10.35 0.30
N LYS A 99 2.29 -11.33 -0.37
CA LYS A 99 2.30 -12.70 0.12
C LYS A 99 2.98 -12.82 1.47
N LEU A 100 4.16 -12.19 1.60
CA LEU A 100 4.94 -12.27 2.83
C LEU A 100 4.22 -11.62 4.00
N THR A 101 3.64 -10.44 3.79
CA THR A 101 2.95 -9.73 4.87
C THR A 101 1.64 -10.44 5.25
N GLN A 102 0.91 -11.00 4.29
CA GLN A 102 -0.30 -11.79 4.59
C GLN A 102 0.05 -13.01 5.41
N LYS A 103 1.12 -13.74 5.06
CA LYS A 103 1.57 -14.89 5.84
C LYS A 103 1.99 -14.49 7.26
N ALA A 104 2.48 -13.27 7.42
CA ALA A 104 2.87 -12.73 8.73
C ALA A 104 1.67 -12.24 9.54
N GLY A 105 0.45 -12.42 9.04
CA GLY A 105 -0.76 -12.05 9.76
C GLY A 105 -1.26 -10.65 9.50
N CYS A 106 -0.69 -9.96 8.51
CA CYS A 106 -1.13 -8.61 8.14
C CYS A 106 -2.39 -8.71 7.27
N VAL A 107 -3.46 -8.00 7.66
CA VAL A 107 -4.72 -8.01 6.93
C VAL A 107 -4.92 -6.76 6.07
N GLY A 108 -4.04 -5.79 6.22
CA GLY A 108 -4.06 -4.56 5.43
C GLY A 108 -3.09 -3.56 6.00
N TYR A 109 -2.96 -2.42 5.33
CA TYR A 109 -2.09 -1.36 5.83
C TYR A 109 -2.57 0.00 5.33
N PHE A 110 -2.29 1.03 6.12
CA PHE A 110 -2.64 2.40 5.80
C PHE A 110 -1.35 3.18 5.55
N VAL A 111 -1.24 3.81 4.38
CA VAL A 111 -0.08 4.64 4.04
C VAL A 111 -0.44 6.10 4.24
N TRP A 112 0.23 6.74 5.19
CA TRP A 112 0.04 8.14 5.54
C TRP A 112 1.11 8.95 4.82
N ILE A 113 0.82 9.40 3.59
CA ILE A 113 1.82 10.06 2.76
C ILE A 113 2.29 11.36 3.42
N LYS A 114 1.34 12.18 3.87
CA LYS A 114 1.69 13.43 4.55
C LYS A 114 2.33 13.19 5.90
N GLY A 115 1.89 12.15 6.61
CA GLY A 115 2.49 11.77 7.89
C GLY A 115 3.80 11.00 7.77
N ARG A 116 4.15 10.55 6.57
CA ARG A 116 5.42 9.90 6.23
C ARG A 116 5.64 8.61 7.01
N HIS A 117 4.58 7.79 7.14
CA HIS A 117 4.70 6.47 7.73
C HIS A 117 3.59 5.54 7.23
N VAL A 118 3.73 4.26 7.53
CA VAL A 118 2.77 3.22 7.20
C VAL A 118 2.38 2.50 8.48
N SER A 119 1.07 2.22 8.63
CA SER A 119 0.55 1.40 9.72
C SER A 119 0.14 0.05 9.16
N TYR A 120 0.84 -1.01 9.52
CA TYR A 120 0.52 -2.38 9.13
C TYR A 120 -0.36 -3.00 10.22
N LEU A 121 -1.46 -3.65 9.83
CA LEU A 121 -2.52 -4.04 10.76
C LEU A 121 -2.72 -5.55 10.79
N GLY A 122 -2.83 -6.09 12.00
CA GLY A 122 -3.24 -7.47 12.21
C GLY A 122 -4.73 -7.55 12.48
N ARG A 123 -5.29 -8.78 12.46
CA ARG A 123 -6.75 -8.97 12.60
C ARG A 123 -7.30 -8.64 13.98
N LYS A 124 -6.45 -8.53 14.99
CA LYS A 124 -6.87 -8.14 16.35
C LYS A 124 -6.56 -6.67 16.63
N GLY A 125 -6.20 -5.92 15.58
CA GLY A 125 -5.82 -4.52 15.75
C GLY A 125 -4.36 -4.29 16.10
N GLU A 126 -3.54 -5.35 16.02
CA GLU A 126 -2.08 -5.19 16.19
C GLU A 126 -1.58 -4.23 15.12
N THR A 127 -0.59 -3.42 15.45
CA THR A 127 -0.05 -2.42 14.54
C THR A 127 1.47 -2.45 14.56
N HIS A 128 2.07 -2.46 13.36
CA HIS A 128 3.47 -2.14 13.19
C HIS A 128 3.57 -0.83 12.42
N LEU A 129 4.21 0.17 13.03
CA LEU A 129 4.39 1.47 12.39
C LEU A 129 5.79 1.54 11.79
N GLU A 130 5.85 1.91 10.53
CA GLU A 130 7.13 2.03 9.81
C GLU A 130 7.21 3.41 9.18
N HIS A 131 8.22 4.21 9.59
CA HIS A 131 8.44 5.52 9.00
C HIS A 131 9.05 5.38 7.61
N PHE A 132 8.77 6.33 6.72
CA PHE A 132 9.39 6.35 5.40
C PHE A 132 10.90 6.50 5.58
N PRO A 133 11.71 5.87 4.70
CA PRO A 133 13.15 6.11 4.70
C PRO A 133 13.44 7.57 4.38
N ASN A 134 14.47 8.10 4.97
CA ASN A 134 14.91 9.46 4.67
C ASN A 134 15.68 9.52 3.36
#